data_736fe5bb3296bed2d1b599ab2f8e7a08
#
_entry.id   736fe5bb3296bed2d1b599ab2f8e7a08
#
_cell.length_a   1.000
_cell.length_b   1.000
_cell.length_c   1.000
_cell.angle_alpha   90.00
_cell.angle_beta   90.00
_cell.angle_gamma   90.00
#
_symmetry.space_group_name_H-M   'P 1'
#
loop_
_entity.id
_entity.type
_entity.pdbx_description
1 polymer ?
#
loop_
_entity_poly.entity_id
_entity_poly.type
_entity_poly.pdbx_seq_one_letter_code
_entity_poly.pdbx_strand_id
1 'polypeptide(L)'
;MKFGFFMMPLHLPSENPVLSFDRDLEMIQYAEDLDYDEFYVGEHHTASWEPIPCPEMFLAKASGLTKNIKLGTAVVSAPIHHPFLLAERFAFLDHLSRGRAIMGLGPCGLPPDVKLFNIPPSELRERLHESIEIMVQLLESENPVSYSGKYWDIKDMSIQLKSYQQPRLK
;
A
#
# COMPACT_ATOMS: atom_id res chain seq x y z
N MET A 1 16.83 18.11 5.64
CA MET A 1 16.80 16.96 4.70
C MET A 1 15.83 15.96 5.30
N LYS A 2 15.06 15.24 4.50
CA LYS A 2 14.20 14.15 5.00
C LYS A 2 14.84 12.82 4.70
N PHE A 3 14.72 11.88 5.65
CA PHE A 3 15.25 10.53 5.50
C PHE A 3 14.10 9.52 5.58
N GLY A 4 14.04 8.63 4.61
CA GLY A 4 13.13 7.48 4.60
C GLY A 4 13.91 6.18 4.70
N PHE A 5 13.33 5.20 5.37
CA PHE A 5 13.81 3.83 5.40
C PHE A 5 12.91 2.97 4.52
N PHE A 6 13.49 2.19 3.63
CA PHE A 6 12.78 1.21 2.82
C PHE A 6 13.17 -0.20 3.27
N MET A 7 12.20 -0.95 3.68
CA MET A 7 12.36 -2.33 4.07
C MET A 7 11.77 -3.25 3.01
N MET A 8 12.64 -4.01 2.33
CA MET A 8 12.21 -5.27 1.74
C MET A 8 12.14 -6.28 2.88
N PRO A 9 11.00 -6.92 3.13
CA PRO A 9 10.85 -7.83 4.28
C PRO A 9 11.52 -9.18 4.02
N LEU A 10 12.85 -9.15 3.81
CA LEU A 10 13.67 -10.32 3.48
C LEU A 10 13.91 -11.18 4.71
N HIS A 11 13.28 -12.34 4.74
CA HIS A 11 13.42 -13.33 5.81
C HIS A 11 13.83 -14.68 5.27
N LEU A 12 14.61 -15.42 6.03
CA LEU A 12 14.89 -16.81 5.68
C LEU A 12 13.61 -17.64 5.78
N PRO A 13 13.28 -18.45 4.75
CA PRO A 13 12.06 -19.28 4.79
C PRO A 13 11.97 -20.25 5.97
N SER A 14 13.09 -20.52 6.64
CA SER A 14 13.17 -21.35 7.84
C SER A 14 12.91 -20.59 9.14
N GLU A 15 12.83 -19.27 9.12
CA GLU A 15 12.53 -18.46 10.31
C GLU A 15 11.04 -18.59 10.69
N ASN A 16 10.76 -18.41 11.97
CA ASN A 16 9.39 -18.28 12.43
C ASN A 16 8.81 -16.92 11.98
N PRO A 17 7.76 -16.89 11.13
CA PRO A 17 7.22 -15.63 10.60
C PRO A 17 6.76 -14.65 11.68
N VAL A 18 6.25 -15.14 12.82
CA VAL A 18 5.81 -14.27 13.92
C VAL A 18 6.98 -13.46 14.46
N LEU A 19 8.13 -14.13 14.71
CA LEU A 19 9.33 -13.46 15.22
C LEU A 19 9.94 -12.51 14.18
N SER A 20 9.88 -12.89 12.91
CA SER A 20 10.35 -12.02 11.81
C SER A 20 9.52 -10.73 11.74
N PHE A 21 8.19 -10.85 11.78
CA PHE A 21 7.32 -9.67 11.75
C PHE A 21 7.42 -8.81 13.02
N ASP A 22 7.63 -9.40 14.19
CA ASP A 22 7.86 -8.64 15.41
C ASP A 22 9.16 -7.84 15.32
N ARG A 23 10.25 -8.44 14.80
CA ARG A 23 11.52 -7.75 14.52
C ARG A 23 11.36 -6.61 13.52
N ASP A 24 10.56 -6.80 12.46
CA ASP A 24 10.29 -5.74 11.48
C ASP A 24 9.53 -4.57 12.11
N LEU A 25 8.59 -4.85 13.01
CA LEU A 25 7.87 -3.81 13.75
C LEU A 25 8.78 -3.07 14.73
N GLU A 26 9.69 -3.77 15.40
CA GLU A 26 10.73 -3.16 16.24
C GLU A 26 11.65 -2.25 15.40
N MET A 27 11.99 -2.67 14.19
CA MET A 27 12.79 -1.85 13.26
C MET A 27 12.09 -0.52 12.92
N ILE A 28 10.77 -0.53 12.71
CA ILE A 28 10.00 0.70 12.46
C ILE A 28 10.05 1.63 13.68
N GLN A 29 9.86 1.09 14.87
CA GLN A 29 9.95 1.87 16.11
C GLN A 29 11.36 2.45 16.31
N TYR A 30 12.38 1.64 16.04
CA TYR A 30 13.76 2.09 16.13
C TYR A 30 14.09 3.18 15.09
N ALA A 31 13.54 3.09 13.87
CA ALA A 31 13.67 4.15 12.87
C ALA A 31 13.02 5.46 13.36
N GLU A 32 11.86 5.39 14.01
CA GLU A 32 11.24 6.57 14.65
C GLU A 32 12.10 7.16 15.74
N ASP A 33 12.67 6.33 16.62
CA ASP A 33 13.58 6.76 17.72
C ASP A 33 14.86 7.43 17.20
N LEU A 34 15.27 7.11 15.97
CA LEU A 34 16.39 7.72 15.26
C LEU A 34 15.99 8.92 14.38
N ASP A 35 14.78 9.46 14.54
CA ASP A 35 14.25 10.61 13.81
C ASP A 35 14.18 10.42 12.28
N TYR A 36 13.94 9.19 11.78
CA TYR A 36 13.57 9.00 10.39
C TYR A 36 12.18 9.58 10.12
N ASP A 37 12.03 10.28 8.99
CA ASP A 37 10.77 10.93 8.61
C ASP A 37 9.73 9.92 8.10
N GLU A 38 10.17 8.87 7.40
CA GLU A 38 9.31 7.97 6.64
C GLU A 38 9.84 6.54 6.69
N PHE A 39 8.92 5.55 6.70
CA PHE A 39 9.25 4.12 6.61
C PHE A 39 8.37 3.45 5.56
N TYR A 40 8.97 2.64 4.69
CA TYR A 40 8.30 2.02 3.56
C TYR A 40 8.44 0.50 3.56
N VAL A 41 7.35 -0.19 3.17
CA VAL A 41 7.28 -1.66 3.08
C VAL A 41 6.75 -2.09 1.71
N GLY A 42 7.36 -3.14 1.13
CA GLY A 42 6.96 -3.72 -0.14
C GLY A 42 5.88 -4.80 -0.02
N GLU A 43 5.32 -5.21 -1.19
CA GLU A 43 4.33 -6.27 -1.35
C GLU A 43 4.87 -7.37 -2.26
N HIS A 44 4.80 -8.64 -1.80
CA HIS A 44 5.06 -9.83 -2.62
C HIS A 44 4.14 -10.99 -2.24
N HIS A 45 3.86 -11.86 -3.23
CA HIS A 45 2.92 -12.97 -3.07
C HIS A 45 3.55 -14.35 -3.31
N THR A 46 4.64 -14.43 -4.07
CA THR A 46 5.27 -15.70 -4.45
C THR A 46 6.71 -15.83 -3.98
N ALA A 47 7.29 -14.76 -3.46
CA ALA A 47 8.64 -14.77 -2.93
C ALA A 47 8.62 -15.27 -1.48
N SER A 48 9.03 -16.51 -1.23
CA SER A 48 9.07 -17.08 0.14
C SER A 48 9.99 -16.33 1.10
N TRP A 49 10.85 -15.48 0.58
CA TRP A 49 11.76 -14.60 1.33
C TRP A 49 11.12 -13.26 1.71
N GLU A 50 10.01 -12.90 1.09
CA GLU A 50 9.34 -11.62 1.25
C GLU A 50 7.85 -11.85 1.58
N PRO A 51 7.55 -12.29 2.81
CA PRO A 51 6.25 -12.86 3.16
C PRO A 51 5.19 -11.82 3.54
N ILE A 52 5.32 -10.56 3.16
CA ILE A 52 4.29 -9.53 3.40
C ILE A 52 3.41 -9.35 2.16
N PRO A 53 2.22 -9.99 2.11
CA PRO A 53 1.32 -9.90 0.96
C PRO A 53 0.37 -8.69 1.01
N CYS A 54 0.35 -7.96 2.13
CA CYS A 54 -0.56 -6.85 2.36
C CYS A 54 0.14 -5.82 3.25
N PRO A 55 1.00 -4.96 2.67
CA PRO A 55 1.79 -4.01 3.43
C PRO A 55 0.93 -3.00 4.20
N GLU A 56 -0.24 -2.61 3.69
CA GLU A 56 -1.14 -1.72 4.40
C GLU A 56 -1.68 -2.33 5.71
N MET A 57 -1.87 -3.64 5.78
CA MET A 57 -2.26 -4.33 7.03
C MET A 57 -1.11 -4.34 8.03
N PHE A 58 0.11 -4.58 7.55
CA PHE A 58 1.31 -4.53 8.37
C PHE A 58 1.55 -3.12 8.92
N LEU A 59 1.42 -2.10 8.07
CA LEU A 59 1.53 -0.70 8.47
C LEU A 59 0.41 -0.25 9.42
N ALA A 60 -0.78 -0.82 9.32
CA ALA A 60 -1.86 -0.57 10.29
C ALA A 60 -1.47 -1.03 11.71
N LYS A 61 -0.81 -2.21 11.83
CA LYS A 61 -0.24 -2.66 13.11
C LYS A 61 0.88 -1.71 13.58
N ALA A 62 1.79 -1.33 12.70
CA ALA A 62 2.88 -0.40 12.99
C ALA A 62 2.38 0.98 13.45
N SER A 63 1.25 1.45 12.91
CA SER A 63 0.68 2.75 13.27
C SER A 63 0.26 2.86 14.73
N GLY A 64 -0.09 1.74 15.35
CA GLY A 64 -0.39 1.65 16.79
C GLY A 64 0.85 1.63 17.68
N LEU A 65 2.03 1.35 17.13
CA LEU A 65 3.31 1.26 17.83
C LEU A 65 4.18 2.52 17.67
N THR A 66 3.82 3.40 16.74
CA THR A 66 4.54 4.62 16.38
C THR A 66 3.67 5.86 16.53
N LYS A 67 4.27 7.05 16.56
CA LYS A 67 3.56 8.33 16.78
C LYS A 67 3.77 9.36 15.67
N ASN A 68 4.97 9.44 15.10
CA ASN A 68 5.40 10.54 14.24
C ASN A 68 5.80 10.09 12.83
N ILE A 69 6.53 8.96 12.73
CA ILE A 69 7.06 8.45 11.46
C ILE A 69 5.92 8.18 10.49
N LYS A 70 6.08 8.61 9.24
CA LYS A 70 5.13 8.30 8.17
C LYS A 70 5.31 6.87 7.72
N LEU A 71 4.22 6.25 7.36
CA LEU A 71 4.14 4.83 7.04
C LEU A 71 3.66 4.67 5.60
N GLY A 72 4.54 4.22 4.74
CA GLY A 72 4.30 4.13 3.31
C GLY A 72 4.44 2.72 2.75
N THR A 73 3.80 2.49 1.63
CA THR A 73 4.06 1.31 0.82
C THR A 73 5.06 1.63 -0.29
N ALA A 74 5.96 0.70 -0.59
CA ALA A 74 6.87 0.83 -1.71
C ALA A 74 7.16 -0.55 -2.33
N VAL A 75 6.18 -1.07 -3.00
CA VAL A 75 4.90 -0.49 -3.40
C VAL A 75 3.77 -1.49 -3.15
N VAL A 76 2.51 -1.05 -3.22
CA VAL A 76 1.37 -1.94 -3.47
C VAL A 76 1.22 -2.13 -4.98
N SER A 77 1.03 -3.37 -5.39
CA SER A 77 0.88 -3.77 -6.79
C SER A 77 -0.53 -3.47 -7.31
N ALA A 78 -0.84 -2.22 -7.60
CA ALA A 78 -2.19 -1.77 -7.93
C ALA A 78 -2.92 -2.59 -9.03
N PRO A 79 -2.24 -3.11 -10.09
CA PRO A 79 -2.90 -3.90 -11.12
C PRO A 79 -3.58 -5.19 -10.66
N ILE A 80 -3.20 -5.73 -9.50
CA ILE A 80 -3.77 -6.97 -8.96
C ILE A 80 -4.89 -6.72 -7.94
N HIS A 81 -5.15 -5.46 -7.61
CA HIS A 81 -6.18 -5.06 -6.65
C HIS A 81 -7.32 -4.31 -7.34
N HIS A 82 -8.53 -4.47 -6.82
CA HIS A 82 -9.65 -3.63 -7.24
C HIS A 82 -9.43 -2.19 -6.73
N PRO A 83 -9.42 -1.15 -7.59
CA PRO A 83 -9.04 0.22 -7.22
C PRO A 83 -9.93 0.82 -6.12
N PHE A 84 -11.23 0.52 -6.11
CA PHE A 84 -12.14 0.93 -5.06
C PHE A 84 -11.70 0.40 -3.68
N LEU A 85 -11.49 -0.92 -3.59
CA LEU A 85 -11.10 -1.56 -2.32
C LEU A 85 -9.72 -1.06 -1.84
N LEU A 86 -8.81 -0.81 -2.77
CA LEU A 86 -7.50 -0.29 -2.44
C LEU A 86 -7.59 1.16 -1.91
N ALA A 87 -8.40 2.01 -2.55
CA ALA A 87 -8.66 3.38 -2.07
C ALA A 87 -9.27 3.39 -0.67
N GLU A 88 -10.27 2.52 -0.40
CA GLU A 88 -10.87 2.40 0.94
C GLU A 88 -9.87 1.98 2.00
N ARG A 89 -9.05 0.97 1.73
CA ARG A 89 -8.05 0.46 2.67
C ARG A 89 -7.02 1.54 3.03
N PHE A 90 -6.57 2.31 2.03
CA PHE A 90 -5.64 3.41 2.28
C PHE A 90 -6.29 4.58 3.01
N ALA A 91 -7.53 4.95 2.70
CA ALA A 91 -8.26 5.95 3.47
C ALA A 91 -8.42 5.52 4.93
N PHE A 92 -8.72 4.24 5.16
CA PHE A 92 -8.81 3.68 6.50
C PHE A 92 -7.46 3.68 7.24
N LEU A 93 -6.38 3.26 6.57
CA LEU A 93 -5.02 3.33 7.14
C LEU A 93 -4.63 4.77 7.49
N ASP A 94 -5.05 5.74 6.67
CA ASP A 94 -4.78 7.16 6.91
C ASP A 94 -5.43 7.65 8.21
N HIS A 95 -6.65 7.22 8.51
CA HIS A 95 -7.30 7.49 9.80
C HIS A 95 -6.62 6.76 10.97
N LEU A 96 -6.32 5.46 10.82
CA LEU A 96 -5.63 4.69 11.87
C LEU A 96 -4.28 5.30 12.22
N SER A 97 -3.56 5.78 11.22
CA SER A 97 -2.25 6.42 11.38
C SER A 97 -2.32 7.92 11.71
N ARG A 98 -3.53 8.52 11.76
CA ARG A 98 -3.75 9.95 12.00
C ARG A 98 -3.02 10.85 11.00
N GLY A 99 -3.14 10.53 9.70
CA GLY A 99 -2.56 11.32 8.62
C GLY A 99 -1.09 11.03 8.34
N ARG A 100 -0.58 9.86 8.74
CA ARG A 100 0.80 9.46 8.48
C ARG A 100 0.95 8.46 7.34
N ALA A 101 -0.16 8.02 6.71
CA ALA A 101 -0.11 7.08 5.60
C ALA A 101 0.44 7.72 4.32
N ILE A 102 1.24 6.95 3.58
CA ILE A 102 1.70 7.27 2.23
C ILE A 102 1.36 6.09 1.31
N MET A 103 0.65 6.38 0.23
CA MET A 103 0.22 5.37 -0.73
C MET A 103 1.21 5.28 -1.90
N GLY A 104 2.17 4.38 -1.80
CA GLY A 104 3.06 4.07 -2.91
C GLY A 104 2.50 2.94 -3.76
N LEU A 105 2.30 3.19 -5.05
CA LEU A 105 1.70 2.26 -6.00
C LEU A 105 2.69 1.87 -7.09
N GLY A 106 2.64 0.61 -7.52
CA GLY A 106 3.51 0.09 -8.56
C GLY A 106 2.82 -0.92 -9.50
N PRO A 107 3.52 -1.28 -10.59
CA PRO A 107 2.94 -2.11 -11.64
C PRO A 107 2.95 -3.62 -11.38
N CYS A 108 3.42 -4.11 -10.22
CA CYS A 108 3.67 -5.54 -9.99
C CYS A 108 4.81 -6.07 -10.87
N GLY A 109 6.06 -5.86 -10.44
CA GLY A 109 7.23 -6.16 -11.28
C GLY A 109 7.74 -7.60 -11.20
N LEU A 110 7.35 -8.40 -10.21
CA LEU A 110 7.87 -9.76 -10.02
C LEU A 110 7.15 -10.77 -10.94
N PRO A 111 7.84 -11.42 -11.90
CA PRO A 111 7.18 -12.29 -12.87
C PRO A 111 6.34 -13.43 -12.28
N PRO A 112 6.75 -14.11 -11.19
CA PRO A 112 5.90 -15.12 -10.55
C PRO A 112 4.60 -14.54 -9.97
N ASP A 113 4.62 -13.34 -9.38
CA ASP A 113 3.42 -12.66 -8.88
C ASP A 113 2.46 -12.33 -10.05
N VAL A 114 3.00 -11.75 -11.13
CA VAL A 114 2.22 -11.46 -12.35
C VAL A 114 1.55 -12.71 -12.90
N LYS A 115 2.29 -13.84 -12.95
CA LYS A 115 1.76 -15.12 -13.40
C LYS A 115 0.65 -15.65 -12.47
N LEU A 116 0.80 -15.49 -11.16
CA LEU A 116 -0.19 -15.92 -10.17
C LEU A 116 -1.55 -15.27 -10.42
N PHE A 117 -1.55 -13.98 -10.75
CA PHE A 117 -2.78 -13.21 -11.01
C PHE A 117 -3.25 -13.26 -12.47
N ASN A 118 -2.54 -14.03 -13.33
CA ASN A 118 -2.89 -14.22 -14.74
C ASN A 118 -3.08 -12.90 -15.51
N ILE A 119 -2.25 -11.91 -15.23
CA ILE A 119 -2.26 -10.61 -15.91
C ILE A 119 -1.12 -10.60 -16.95
N PRO A 120 -1.41 -10.25 -18.22
CA PRO A 120 -0.36 -10.09 -19.22
C PRO A 120 0.62 -8.99 -18.82
N PRO A 121 1.95 -9.23 -18.85
CA PRO A 121 2.94 -8.20 -18.47
C PRO A 121 2.83 -6.89 -19.26
N SER A 122 2.37 -6.97 -20.51
CA SER A 122 2.13 -5.81 -21.37
C SER A 122 1.00 -4.87 -20.88
N GLU A 123 0.10 -5.36 -20.03
CA GLU A 123 -1.03 -4.59 -19.52
C GLU A 123 -0.75 -3.90 -18.18
N LEU A 124 0.30 -4.29 -17.47
CA LEU A 124 0.54 -3.86 -16.08
C LEU A 124 0.61 -2.34 -15.91
N ARG A 125 1.28 -1.64 -16.85
CA ARG A 125 1.39 -0.18 -16.78
C ARG A 125 0.07 0.52 -17.07
N GLU A 126 -0.68 0.05 -18.05
CA GLU A 126 -1.98 0.63 -18.38
C GLU A 126 -2.97 0.40 -17.23
N ARG A 127 -2.99 -0.80 -16.65
CA ARG A 127 -3.80 -1.12 -15.46
C ARG A 127 -3.44 -0.25 -14.27
N LEU A 128 -2.14 -0.02 -14.03
CA LEU A 128 -1.68 0.87 -12.96
C LEU A 128 -2.21 2.29 -13.16
N HIS A 129 -2.08 2.85 -14.37
CA HIS A 129 -2.53 4.21 -14.67
C HIS A 129 -4.05 4.34 -14.46
N GLU A 130 -4.82 3.40 -15.00
CA GLU A 130 -6.28 3.38 -14.86
C GLU A 130 -6.71 3.24 -13.38
N SER A 131 -6.02 2.38 -12.62
CA SER A 131 -6.27 2.24 -11.18
C SER A 131 -5.96 3.53 -10.42
N ILE A 132 -4.86 4.22 -10.72
CA ILE A 132 -4.51 5.50 -10.09
C ILE A 132 -5.56 6.57 -10.38
N GLU A 133 -6.01 6.70 -11.63
CA GLU A 133 -7.05 7.66 -12.02
C GLU A 133 -8.35 7.44 -11.23
N ILE A 134 -8.78 6.19 -11.12
CA ILE A 134 -9.97 5.82 -10.36
C ILE A 134 -9.79 6.13 -8.87
N MET A 135 -8.67 5.74 -8.30
CA MET A 135 -8.40 5.93 -6.86
C MET A 135 -8.34 7.42 -6.50
N VAL A 136 -7.71 8.25 -7.33
CA VAL A 136 -7.66 9.70 -7.11
C VAL A 136 -9.06 10.29 -7.13
N GLN A 137 -9.89 9.93 -8.12
CA GLN A 137 -11.28 10.39 -8.19
C GLN A 137 -12.09 9.96 -6.96
N LEU A 138 -11.98 8.69 -6.53
CA LEU A 138 -12.68 8.17 -5.36
C LEU A 138 -12.26 8.88 -4.06
N LEU A 139 -10.98 9.22 -3.92
CA LEU A 139 -10.45 9.88 -2.72
C LEU A 139 -10.80 11.37 -2.66
N GLU A 140 -10.91 12.05 -3.81
CA GLU A 140 -11.13 13.51 -3.88
C GLU A 140 -12.61 13.89 -4.08
N SER A 141 -13.39 13.07 -4.81
CA SER A 141 -14.76 13.43 -5.17
C SER A 141 -15.73 13.39 -3.98
N GLU A 142 -16.53 14.42 -3.83
CA GLU A 142 -17.68 14.44 -2.91
C GLU A 142 -18.91 13.69 -3.47
N ASN A 143 -18.93 13.43 -4.76
CA ASN A 143 -20.03 12.75 -5.47
C ASN A 143 -19.63 11.31 -5.81
N PRO A 144 -20.63 10.43 -6.06
CA PRO A 144 -20.36 9.10 -6.59
C PRO A 144 -19.54 9.15 -7.88
N VAL A 145 -18.57 8.27 -8.00
CA VAL A 145 -17.67 8.14 -9.14
C VAL A 145 -18.15 7.02 -10.07
N SER A 146 -18.23 7.32 -11.34
CA SER A 146 -18.42 6.33 -12.41
C SER A 146 -17.25 6.43 -13.37
N TYR A 147 -16.68 5.29 -13.75
CA TYR A 147 -15.53 5.20 -14.64
C TYR A 147 -15.71 4.00 -15.58
N SER A 148 -15.58 4.21 -16.87
CA SER A 148 -15.62 3.14 -17.86
C SER A 148 -14.30 3.14 -18.63
N GLY A 149 -13.43 2.22 -18.27
CA GLY A 149 -12.10 2.06 -18.84
C GLY A 149 -11.90 0.77 -19.60
N LYS A 150 -10.66 0.46 -19.88
CA LYS A 150 -10.31 -0.79 -20.56
C LYS A 150 -10.30 -1.99 -19.60
N TYR A 151 -9.92 -1.76 -18.35
CA TYR A 151 -9.72 -2.80 -17.35
C TYR A 151 -10.71 -2.73 -16.19
N TRP A 152 -11.25 -1.55 -15.92
CA TRP A 152 -12.17 -1.31 -14.83
C TRP A 152 -13.45 -0.63 -15.34
N ASP A 153 -14.57 -1.14 -14.88
CA ASP A 153 -15.88 -0.50 -15.07
C ASP A 153 -16.52 -0.37 -13.68
N ILE A 154 -16.65 0.87 -13.21
CA ILE A 154 -17.26 1.18 -11.92
C ILE A 154 -18.42 2.15 -12.12
N LYS A 155 -19.46 1.96 -11.33
CA LYS A 155 -20.68 2.75 -11.47
C LYS A 155 -21.18 3.22 -10.12
N ASP A 156 -21.36 4.54 -9.98
CA ASP A 156 -21.95 5.21 -8.83
C ASP A 156 -21.33 4.79 -7.48
N MET A 157 -20.00 4.65 -7.45
CA MET A 157 -19.26 4.25 -6.27
C MET A 157 -18.78 5.44 -5.44
N SER A 158 -18.95 5.35 -4.13
CA SER A 158 -18.40 6.32 -3.17
C SER A 158 -17.76 5.58 -2.00
N ILE A 159 -16.54 5.96 -1.63
CA ILE A 159 -15.94 5.44 -0.41
C ILE A 159 -16.57 6.13 0.81
N GLN A 160 -16.90 5.33 1.84
CA GLN A 160 -17.58 5.82 3.04
C GLN A 160 -16.69 6.74 3.88
N LEU A 161 -15.43 6.39 3.98
CA LEU A 161 -14.44 7.10 4.78
C LEU A 161 -13.44 7.80 3.85
N LYS A 162 -13.54 9.12 3.71
CA LYS A 162 -12.56 9.92 2.97
C LYS A 162 -11.23 9.96 3.72
N SER A 163 -10.16 10.37 3.02
CA SER A 163 -8.85 10.49 3.64
C SER A 163 -8.85 11.45 4.84
N TYR A 164 -8.06 11.14 5.84
CA TYR A 164 -7.77 12.07 6.94
C TYR A 164 -6.94 13.26 6.44
N GLN A 165 -5.96 13.00 5.58
CA GLN A 165 -5.20 14.06 4.87
C GLN A 165 -6.06 14.70 3.78
N GLN A 166 -5.89 16.03 3.58
CA GLN A 166 -6.64 16.78 2.59
C GLN A 166 -5.71 17.34 1.49
N PRO A 167 -6.13 17.37 0.21
CA PRO A 167 -7.43 16.89 -0.35
C PRO A 167 -7.54 15.36 -0.41
N ARG A 168 -6.45 14.64 -0.26
CA ARG A 168 -6.33 13.18 -0.14
C ARG A 168 -5.02 12.81 0.56
N LEU A 169 -4.85 11.54 0.92
CA LEU A 169 -3.55 11.04 1.36
C LEU A 169 -2.50 11.13 0.22
N LYS A 170 -1.23 11.18 0.62
CA LYS A 170 -0.08 11.27 -0.30
C LYS A 170 0.17 9.95 -0.99
#